data_8409d56e520dd423e2d10e38472ed7ac
#
_entry.id   8409d56e520dd423e2d10e38472ed7ac
#
_cell.length_a   1.000
_cell.length_b   1.000
_cell.length_c   1.000
_cell.angle_alpha   90.00
_cell.angle_beta   90.00
_cell.angle_gamma   90.00
#
_symmetry.space_group_name_H-M   'P 1'
#
loop_
_entity.id
_entity.type
_entity.pdbx_description
1 polymer ?
#
loop_
_entity_poly.entity_id
_entity_poly.type
_entity_poly.pdbx_seq_one_letter_code
_entity_poly.pdbx_strand_id
1 'polypeptide(L)'
;MGREFDQLFDQWALTYDDTVYGTDEQYKEVFSNYEEILDEVAKLSLGSVLEFGVGTGNLTKRLLNREHKVIGIEPSKEMRKIAKQKLPHLQIMEGDFLAYPKISEPIETIVSTYAFHHLTDEEKQTAIKRYANMLSTGNKIVFADTMFVSDQAKQEMIDQAKINQFHRLAEDLQTEYYTTLPILEEFFQLENFTVHFTKKNPFVWILEAVKK
;
A
#
# COMPACT_ATOMS: atom_id res chain seq x y z
N MET A 1 9.64 2.97 11.18
CA MET A 1 10.70 2.96 10.16
C MET A 1 10.04 2.92 8.80
N GLY A 2 10.78 2.82 7.69
CA GLY A 2 10.29 3.24 6.38
C GLY A 2 10.52 4.73 6.14
N ARG A 3 10.99 5.46 7.18
CA ARG A 3 11.29 6.91 7.07
C ARG A 3 12.56 7.23 6.30
N GLU A 4 13.39 6.22 6.01
CA GLU A 4 14.50 6.36 5.07
C GLU A 4 14.04 6.75 3.66
N PHE A 5 12.77 6.48 3.33
CA PHE A 5 12.15 6.84 2.05
C PHE A 5 11.43 8.21 2.08
N ASP A 6 11.26 8.87 3.24
CA ASP A 6 10.52 10.14 3.35
C ASP A 6 11.10 11.23 2.41
N GLN A 7 12.43 11.35 2.35
CA GLN A 7 13.08 12.33 1.47
C GLN A 7 12.90 11.98 -0.02
N LEU A 8 12.88 10.71 -0.35
CA LEU A 8 12.63 10.24 -1.71
C LEU A 8 11.20 10.59 -2.14
N PHE A 9 10.21 10.35 -1.27
CA PHE A 9 8.83 10.70 -1.54
C PHE A 9 8.58 12.20 -1.63
N ASP A 10 9.26 13.01 -0.82
CA ASP A 10 9.20 14.48 -0.95
C ASP A 10 9.72 14.95 -2.32
N GLN A 11 10.76 14.30 -2.86
CA GLN A 11 11.28 14.61 -4.19
C GLN A 11 10.34 14.11 -5.31
N TRP A 12 9.74 12.94 -5.14
CA TRP A 12 8.83 12.34 -6.13
C TRP A 12 7.43 12.95 -6.15
N ALA A 13 7.05 13.67 -5.10
CA ALA A 13 5.69 14.16 -4.92
C ALA A 13 5.13 14.89 -6.16
N LEU A 14 5.96 15.68 -6.85
CA LEU A 14 5.53 16.46 -8.02
C LEU A 14 5.40 15.63 -9.30
N THR A 15 6.10 14.51 -9.40
CA THR A 15 6.15 13.66 -10.61
C THR A 15 5.49 12.29 -10.39
N TYR A 16 5.05 12.01 -9.17
CA TYR A 16 4.46 10.72 -8.81
C TYR A 16 3.27 10.34 -9.70
N ASP A 17 2.34 11.27 -9.90
CA ASP A 17 1.17 11.01 -10.73
C ASP A 17 1.56 10.71 -12.19
N ASP A 18 2.55 11.41 -12.75
CA ASP A 18 3.05 11.13 -14.10
C ASP A 18 3.66 9.72 -14.19
N THR A 19 4.37 9.28 -13.15
CA THR A 19 4.97 7.94 -13.10
C THR A 19 3.90 6.85 -13.06
N VAL A 20 2.90 6.96 -12.19
CA VAL A 20 1.84 5.94 -12.04
C VAL A 20 0.89 5.89 -13.24
N TYR A 21 0.81 6.96 -14.01
CA TYR A 21 0.05 6.99 -15.26
C TYR A 21 0.86 6.57 -16.51
N GLY A 22 2.03 5.94 -16.30
CA GLY A 22 2.72 5.19 -17.34
C GLY A 22 3.68 5.99 -18.22
N THR A 23 4.19 7.13 -17.75
CA THR A 23 5.22 7.90 -18.46
C THR A 23 6.61 7.27 -18.36
N ASP A 24 6.83 6.36 -17.40
CA ASP A 24 8.10 5.67 -17.18
C ASP A 24 8.03 4.21 -17.66
N GLU A 25 8.77 3.89 -18.72
CA GLU A 25 8.78 2.56 -19.34
C GLU A 25 9.22 1.45 -18.37
N GLN A 26 10.14 1.74 -17.43
CA GLN A 26 10.62 0.75 -16.47
C GLN A 26 9.53 0.31 -15.49
N TYR A 27 8.62 1.21 -15.13
CA TYR A 27 7.55 0.95 -14.16
C TYR A 27 6.17 0.71 -14.81
N LYS A 28 6.09 0.72 -16.13
CA LYS A 28 4.84 0.55 -16.87
C LYS A 28 4.08 -0.73 -16.50
N GLU A 29 4.79 -1.85 -16.32
CA GLU A 29 4.17 -3.11 -15.91
C GLU A 29 3.79 -3.11 -14.43
N VAL A 30 4.56 -2.43 -13.55
CA VAL A 30 4.25 -2.28 -12.13
C VAL A 30 2.94 -1.53 -11.94
N PHE A 31 2.72 -0.46 -12.72
CA PHE A 31 1.51 0.36 -12.65
C PHE A 31 0.46 -0.03 -13.70
N SER A 32 0.62 -1.15 -14.41
CA SER A 32 -0.45 -1.61 -15.30
C SER A 32 -1.72 -1.91 -14.49
N ASN A 33 -2.88 -1.49 -15.02
CA ASN A 33 -4.19 -1.56 -14.36
C ASN A 33 -4.30 -0.73 -13.05
N TYR A 34 -3.47 0.31 -12.89
CA TYR A 34 -3.42 1.13 -11.67
C TYR A 34 -4.79 1.62 -11.22
N GLU A 35 -5.55 2.25 -12.13
CA GLU A 35 -6.89 2.77 -11.86
C GLU A 35 -7.86 1.67 -11.37
N GLU A 36 -7.86 0.52 -12.05
CA GLU A 36 -8.70 -0.63 -11.73
C GLU A 36 -8.33 -1.25 -10.36
N ILE A 37 -7.02 -1.27 -10.04
CA ILE A 37 -6.53 -1.74 -8.74
C ILE A 37 -7.06 -0.85 -7.62
N LEU A 38 -6.95 0.48 -7.75
CA LEU A 38 -7.44 1.41 -6.76
C LEU A 38 -8.98 1.33 -6.61
N ASP A 39 -9.70 1.21 -7.73
CA ASP A 39 -11.15 1.05 -7.72
C ASP A 39 -11.61 -0.24 -7.03
N GLU A 40 -10.84 -1.33 -7.19
CA GLU A 40 -11.13 -2.60 -6.53
C GLU A 40 -10.84 -2.54 -5.03
N VAL A 41 -9.72 -1.95 -4.61
CA VAL A 41 -9.45 -1.70 -3.18
C VAL A 41 -10.57 -0.88 -2.54
N ALA A 42 -11.00 0.20 -3.19
CA ALA A 42 -12.10 1.01 -2.70
C ALA A 42 -13.45 0.25 -2.68
N LYS A 43 -13.70 -0.63 -3.65
CA LYS A 43 -14.89 -1.50 -3.70
C LYS A 43 -14.91 -2.55 -2.58
N LEU A 44 -13.76 -3.12 -2.23
CA LEU A 44 -13.62 -4.10 -1.17
C LEU A 44 -13.69 -3.47 0.22
N SER A 45 -13.49 -2.16 0.34
CA SER A 45 -13.53 -1.44 1.62
C SER A 45 -14.94 -1.36 2.20
N LEU A 46 -15.04 -1.29 3.52
CA LEU A 46 -16.29 -1.16 4.29
C LEU A 46 -16.20 0.09 5.17
N GLY A 47 -17.30 0.79 5.34
CA GLY A 47 -17.55 1.80 6.36
C GLY A 47 -16.46 2.86 6.53
N SER A 48 -15.92 2.96 7.76
CA SER A 48 -14.86 3.90 8.12
C SER A 48 -13.49 3.31 7.77
N VAL A 49 -12.70 4.05 7.00
CA VAL A 49 -11.44 3.59 6.42
C VAL A 49 -10.25 4.35 7.01
N LEU A 50 -9.23 3.62 7.45
CA LEU A 50 -7.91 4.14 7.77
C LEU A 50 -6.97 3.81 6.60
N GLU A 51 -6.48 4.84 5.91
CA GLU A 51 -5.58 4.72 4.78
C GLU A 51 -4.15 5.05 5.20
N PHE A 52 -3.22 4.11 5.01
CA PHE A 52 -1.78 4.34 5.18
C PHE A 52 -1.11 4.54 3.83
N GLY A 53 -0.19 5.51 3.76
CA GLY A 53 0.48 5.88 2.52
C GLY A 53 -0.49 6.55 1.54
N VAL A 54 -1.14 7.63 1.98
CA VAL A 54 -2.11 8.38 1.15
C VAL A 54 -1.49 8.88 -0.16
N GLY A 55 -0.20 9.19 -0.14
CA GLY A 55 0.48 9.76 -1.28
C GLY A 55 -0.18 11.04 -1.74
N THR A 56 -0.45 11.14 -3.04
CA THR A 56 -1.14 12.30 -3.64
C THR A 56 -2.67 12.22 -3.54
N GLY A 57 -3.23 11.19 -2.88
CA GLY A 57 -4.67 11.05 -2.62
C GLY A 57 -5.45 10.28 -3.69
N ASN A 58 -4.78 9.49 -4.53
CA ASN A 58 -5.44 8.81 -5.65
C ASN A 58 -6.42 7.70 -5.18
N LEU A 59 -6.03 6.85 -4.20
CA LEU A 59 -6.95 5.89 -3.59
C LEU A 59 -8.01 6.62 -2.75
N THR A 60 -7.61 7.59 -1.93
CA THR A 60 -8.53 8.37 -1.09
C THR A 60 -9.70 8.94 -1.90
N LYS A 61 -9.43 9.49 -3.08
CA LYS A 61 -10.48 10.02 -3.97
C LYS A 61 -11.52 8.95 -4.32
N ARG A 62 -11.11 7.71 -4.56
CA ARG A 62 -12.03 6.61 -4.89
C ARG A 62 -12.84 6.16 -3.68
N LEU A 63 -12.20 6.12 -2.51
CA LEU A 63 -12.88 5.82 -1.26
C LEU A 63 -13.96 6.86 -0.95
N LEU A 64 -13.64 8.15 -1.07
CA LEU A 64 -14.60 9.25 -0.86
C LEU A 64 -15.75 9.23 -1.88
N ASN A 65 -15.47 8.90 -3.15
CA ASN A 65 -16.50 8.75 -4.19
C ASN A 65 -17.49 7.58 -3.89
N ARG A 66 -17.10 6.64 -3.03
CA ARG A 66 -17.93 5.54 -2.52
C ARG A 66 -18.54 5.84 -1.15
N GLU A 67 -18.50 7.11 -0.74
CA GLU A 67 -19.07 7.62 0.52
C GLU A 67 -18.42 7.03 1.78
N HIS A 68 -17.21 6.47 1.68
CA HIS A 68 -16.44 6.07 2.85
C HIS A 68 -15.96 7.29 3.66
N LYS A 69 -15.95 7.15 4.98
CA LYS A 69 -15.23 8.09 5.86
C LYS A 69 -13.76 7.70 5.88
N VAL A 70 -12.88 8.60 5.48
CA VAL A 70 -11.45 8.30 5.35
C VAL A 70 -10.64 9.13 6.33
N ILE A 71 -9.77 8.45 7.08
CA ILE A 71 -8.68 9.04 7.85
C ILE A 71 -7.40 8.61 7.16
N GLY A 72 -6.58 9.56 6.71
CA GLY A 72 -5.34 9.31 6.01
C GLY A 72 -4.12 9.48 6.90
N ILE A 73 -3.15 8.59 6.76
CA ILE A 73 -1.81 8.67 7.37
C ILE A 73 -0.78 8.72 6.24
N GLU A 74 0.10 9.74 6.27
CA GLU A 74 1.11 9.93 5.24
C GLU A 74 2.37 10.57 5.84
N PRO A 75 3.55 9.96 5.71
CA PRO A 75 4.78 10.49 6.28
C PRO A 75 5.32 11.70 5.50
N SER A 76 5.24 11.71 4.16
CA SER A 76 5.77 12.78 3.33
C SER A 76 4.94 14.07 3.45
N LYS A 77 5.61 15.15 3.78
CA LYS A 77 4.99 16.48 3.91
C LYS A 77 4.48 17.00 2.55
N GLU A 78 5.25 16.79 1.50
CA GLU A 78 4.88 17.29 0.17
C GLU A 78 3.73 16.45 -0.43
N MET A 79 3.70 15.12 -0.21
CA MET A 79 2.56 14.29 -0.58
C MET A 79 1.29 14.75 0.14
N ARG A 80 1.34 14.96 1.48
CA ARG A 80 0.20 15.47 2.25
C ARG A 80 -0.31 16.82 1.71
N LYS A 81 0.58 17.68 1.28
CA LYS A 81 0.23 18.98 0.70
C LYS A 81 -0.55 18.84 -0.61
N ILE A 82 -0.07 17.96 -1.51
CA ILE A 82 -0.74 17.67 -2.78
C ILE A 82 -2.10 17.01 -2.51
N ALA A 83 -2.18 16.02 -1.63
CA ALA A 83 -3.43 15.38 -1.27
C ALA A 83 -4.46 16.38 -0.73
N LYS A 84 -4.05 17.30 0.14
CA LYS A 84 -4.93 18.37 0.67
C LYS A 84 -5.37 19.37 -0.38
N GLN A 85 -4.54 19.66 -1.40
CA GLN A 85 -4.96 20.51 -2.52
C GLN A 85 -6.02 19.84 -3.37
N LYS A 86 -5.88 18.52 -3.64
CA LYS A 86 -6.85 17.73 -4.41
C LYS A 86 -8.14 17.46 -3.60
N LEU A 87 -8.01 17.26 -2.29
CA LEU A 87 -9.05 16.82 -1.37
C LEU A 87 -9.07 17.70 -0.11
N PRO A 88 -9.57 18.95 -0.18
CA PRO A 88 -9.45 19.94 0.92
C PRO A 88 -10.09 19.52 2.25
N HIS A 89 -11.10 18.63 2.20
CA HIS A 89 -11.81 18.14 3.40
C HIS A 89 -11.24 16.85 3.97
N LEU A 90 -10.17 16.31 3.37
CA LEU A 90 -9.54 15.08 3.84
C LEU A 90 -8.88 15.30 5.22
N GLN A 91 -9.26 14.45 6.17
CA GLN A 91 -8.53 14.33 7.43
C GLN A 91 -7.25 13.51 7.17
N ILE A 92 -6.13 14.21 7.04
CA ILE A 92 -4.83 13.58 6.83
C ILE A 92 -3.86 14.01 7.92
N MET A 93 -3.18 13.03 8.52
CA MET A 93 -2.24 13.21 9.61
C MET A 93 -0.84 12.75 9.22
N GLU A 94 0.15 13.33 9.85
CA GLU A 94 1.53 12.85 9.75
C GLU A 94 1.69 11.55 10.51
N GLY A 95 2.36 10.58 9.91
CA GLY A 95 2.64 9.28 10.50
C GLY A 95 3.04 8.27 9.45
N ASP A 96 3.43 7.10 9.93
CA ASP A 96 3.76 5.93 9.12
C ASP A 96 2.97 4.70 9.62
N PHE A 97 3.19 3.53 9.03
CA PHE A 97 2.52 2.28 9.38
C PHE A 97 2.66 1.86 10.86
N LEU A 98 3.71 2.34 11.54
CA LEU A 98 4.04 1.96 12.92
C LEU A 98 3.93 3.12 13.92
N ALA A 99 4.10 4.36 13.45
CA ALA A 99 4.08 5.54 14.28
C ALA A 99 3.08 6.57 13.72
N TYR A 100 1.87 6.59 14.26
CA TYR A 100 0.79 7.49 13.86
C TYR A 100 0.00 7.99 15.09
N PRO A 101 -0.71 9.12 14.99
CA PRO A 101 -1.55 9.62 16.06
C PRO A 101 -2.64 8.61 16.43
N LYS A 102 -3.07 8.65 17.71
CA LYS A 102 -4.15 7.79 18.19
C LYS A 102 -5.43 8.03 17.38
N ILE A 103 -5.97 6.96 16.82
CA ILE A 103 -7.27 6.96 16.14
C ILE A 103 -8.33 6.62 17.19
N SER A 104 -9.31 7.51 17.37
CA SER A 104 -10.39 7.34 18.35
C SER A 104 -11.66 6.81 17.71
N GLU A 105 -11.82 7.01 16.42
CA GLU A 105 -12.95 6.56 15.63
C GLU A 105 -12.87 5.05 15.39
N PRO A 106 -14.00 4.33 15.41
CA PRO A 106 -14.03 2.94 15.01
C PRO A 106 -13.66 2.80 13.53
N ILE A 107 -12.73 1.89 13.25
CA ILE A 107 -12.25 1.60 11.89
C ILE A 107 -12.81 0.24 11.46
N GLU A 108 -13.37 0.19 10.25
CA GLU A 108 -13.93 -1.03 9.65
C GLU A 108 -13.02 -1.59 8.55
N THR A 109 -12.24 -0.73 7.89
CA THR A 109 -11.24 -1.16 6.90
C THR A 109 -9.93 -0.40 7.07
N ILE A 110 -8.81 -1.12 6.97
CA ILE A 110 -7.48 -0.52 6.84
C ILE A 110 -7.00 -0.79 5.42
N VAL A 111 -6.55 0.27 4.73
CA VAL A 111 -6.09 0.16 3.34
C VAL A 111 -4.70 0.73 3.14
N SER A 112 -4.00 0.21 2.14
CA SER A 112 -2.78 0.80 1.61
C SER A 112 -2.56 0.33 0.18
N THR A 113 -1.96 1.18 -0.67
CA THR A 113 -1.56 0.81 -2.02
C THR A 113 -0.14 1.26 -2.32
N TYR A 114 0.69 0.37 -2.85
CA TYR A 114 2.06 0.64 -3.29
C TYR A 114 2.96 1.26 -2.19
N ALA A 115 2.80 0.82 -0.93
CA ALA A 115 3.54 1.42 0.18
C ALA A 115 3.95 0.42 1.28
N PHE A 116 3.25 -0.72 1.44
CA PHE A 116 3.51 -1.65 2.53
C PHE A 116 4.86 -2.38 2.38
N HIS A 117 5.39 -2.46 1.16
CA HIS A 117 6.72 -3.02 0.87
C HIS A 117 7.89 -2.20 1.44
N HIS A 118 7.66 -0.99 1.92
CA HIS A 118 8.70 -0.20 2.60
C HIS A 118 8.97 -0.66 4.04
N LEU A 119 8.19 -1.60 4.56
CA LEU A 119 8.43 -2.20 5.87
C LEU A 119 9.21 -3.51 5.71
N THR A 120 10.15 -3.77 6.62
CA THR A 120 10.74 -5.11 6.77
C THR A 120 9.67 -6.12 7.17
N ASP A 121 9.93 -7.42 7.05
CA ASP A 121 8.95 -8.45 7.42
C ASP A 121 8.61 -8.41 8.93
N GLU A 122 9.58 -8.09 9.79
CA GLU A 122 9.34 -7.89 11.23
C GLU A 122 8.42 -6.68 11.49
N GLU A 123 8.59 -5.61 10.73
CA GLU A 123 7.76 -4.42 10.82
C GLU A 123 6.36 -4.67 10.27
N LYS A 124 6.22 -5.42 9.18
CA LYS A 124 4.92 -5.86 8.65
C LYS A 124 4.15 -6.68 9.69
N GLN A 125 4.81 -7.67 10.31
CA GLN A 125 4.20 -8.47 11.37
C GLN A 125 3.75 -7.60 12.55
N THR A 126 4.59 -6.63 12.97
CA THR A 126 4.26 -5.68 14.04
C THR A 126 3.06 -4.80 13.67
N ALA A 127 3.00 -4.30 12.43
CA ALA A 127 1.89 -3.50 11.94
C ALA A 127 0.59 -4.32 11.91
N ILE A 128 0.60 -5.52 11.33
CA ILE A 128 -0.56 -6.43 11.25
C ILE A 128 -1.10 -6.74 12.66
N LYS A 129 -0.24 -7.01 13.63
CA LYS A 129 -0.65 -7.23 15.03
C LYS A 129 -1.34 -6.02 15.64
N ARG A 130 -0.85 -4.81 15.37
CA ARG A 130 -1.51 -3.56 15.85
C ARG A 130 -2.87 -3.36 15.21
N TYR A 131 -2.97 -3.61 13.91
CA TYR A 131 -4.23 -3.49 13.17
C TYR A 131 -5.26 -4.54 13.63
N ALA A 132 -4.81 -5.76 13.93
CA ALA A 132 -5.65 -6.80 14.48
C ALA A 132 -6.31 -6.41 15.82
N ASN A 133 -5.61 -5.62 16.65
CA ASN A 133 -6.16 -5.09 17.90
C ASN A 133 -7.11 -3.89 17.70
N MET A 134 -7.06 -3.25 16.55
CA MET A 134 -7.94 -2.13 16.19
C MET A 134 -9.25 -2.61 15.56
N LEU A 135 -9.19 -3.73 14.83
CA LEU A 135 -10.32 -4.23 14.04
C LEU A 135 -11.16 -5.23 14.82
N SER A 136 -12.48 -5.08 14.72
CA SER A 136 -13.46 -6.05 15.21
C SER A 136 -13.65 -7.20 14.21
N THR A 137 -14.25 -8.31 14.67
CA THR A 137 -14.66 -9.44 13.80
C THR A 137 -15.50 -8.94 12.62
N GLY A 138 -15.20 -9.42 11.43
CA GLY A 138 -15.81 -9.02 10.17
C GLY A 138 -15.19 -7.80 9.50
N ASN A 139 -14.43 -6.99 10.23
CA ASN A 139 -13.66 -5.88 9.67
C ASN A 139 -12.42 -6.41 8.94
N LYS A 140 -11.80 -5.60 8.09
CA LYS A 140 -10.80 -6.11 7.17
C LYS A 140 -9.61 -5.19 6.93
N ILE A 141 -8.59 -5.77 6.35
CA ILE A 141 -7.42 -5.09 5.77
C ILE A 141 -7.45 -5.38 4.27
N VAL A 142 -7.30 -4.34 3.44
CA VAL A 142 -7.22 -4.47 1.99
C VAL A 142 -6.00 -3.72 1.50
N PHE A 143 -4.97 -4.45 1.12
CA PHE A 143 -3.72 -3.89 0.60
C PHE A 143 -3.52 -4.30 -0.85
N ALA A 144 -3.06 -3.36 -1.69
CA ALA A 144 -2.59 -3.66 -3.02
C ALA A 144 -1.11 -3.30 -3.11
N ASP A 145 -0.26 -4.29 -3.36
CA ASP A 145 1.18 -4.07 -3.37
C ASP A 145 1.91 -5.10 -4.25
N THR A 146 3.18 -4.83 -4.53
CA THR A 146 4.07 -5.80 -5.15
C THR A 146 4.37 -6.92 -4.16
N MET A 147 3.98 -8.13 -4.52
CA MET A 147 4.17 -9.34 -3.73
C MET A 147 4.56 -10.48 -4.65
N PHE A 148 5.32 -11.44 -4.14
CA PHE A 148 5.82 -12.57 -4.92
C PHE A 148 5.26 -13.90 -4.40
N VAL A 149 5.05 -14.86 -5.30
CA VAL A 149 4.62 -16.21 -4.91
C VAL A 149 5.74 -16.98 -4.20
N SER A 150 7.02 -16.60 -4.42
CA SER A 150 8.21 -17.18 -3.80
C SER A 150 9.42 -16.27 -4.03
N ASP A 151 10.51 -16.52 -3.27
CA ASP A 151 11.80 -15.84 -3.48
C ASP A 151 12.39 -16.11 -4.87
N GLN A 152 12.15 -17.31 -5.40
CA GLN A 152 12.56 -17.64 -6.77
C GLN A 152 11.84 -16.73 -7.79
N ALA A 153 10.54 -16.52 -7.65
CA ALA A 153 9.77 -15.64 -8.53
C ALA A 153 10.24 -14.18 -8.42
N LYS A 154 10.61 -13.73 -7.22
CA LYS A 154 11.26 -12.41 -7.01
C LYS A 154 12.57 -12.32 -7.78
N GLN A 155 13.44 -13.33 -7.65
CA GLN A 155 14.73 -13.34 -8.33
C GLN A 155 14.58 -13.36 -9.86
N GLU A 156 13.66 -14.15 -10.40
CA GLU A 156 13.37 -14.19 -11.84
C GLU A 156 12.92 -12.82 -12.36
N MET A 157 12.12 -12.06 -11.58
CA MET A 157 11.68 -10.71 -11.94
C MET A 157 12.85 -9.72 -11.93
N ILE A 158 13.74 -9.80 -10.94
CA ILE A 158 14.99 -9.00 -10.89
C ILE A 158 15.87 -9.27 -12.13
N ASP A 159 16.05 -10.53 -12.47
CA ASP A 159 16.88 -10.92 -13.60
C ASP A 159 16.26 -10.45 -14.93
N GLN A 160 14.94 -10.54 -15.07
CA GLN A 160 14.23 -10.01 -16.23
C GLN A 160 14.36 -8.49 -16.35
N ALA A 161 14.25 -7.76 -15.25
CA ALA A 161 14.46 -6.31 -15.24
C ALA A 161 15.90 -5.94 -15.69
N LYS A 162 16.91 -6.70 -15.25
CA LYS A 162 18.30 -6.51 -15.70
C LYS A 162 18.48 -6.82 -17.19
N ILE A 163 17.87 -7.87 -17.70
CA ILE A 163 17.90 -8.23 -19.14
C ILE A 163 17.29 -7.11 -19.97
N ASN A 164 16.19 -6.53 -19.51
CA ASN A 164 15.50 -5.40 -20.16
C ASN A 164 16.23 -4.06 -19.98
N GLN A 165 17.36 -4.02 -19.26
CA GLN A 165 18.11 -2.81 -18.90
C GLN A 165 17.29 -1.81 -18.05
N PHE A 166 16.32 -2.29 -17.31
CA PHE A 166 15.51 -1.54 -16.34
C PHE A 166 16.23 -1.48 -15.00
N HIS A 167 17.32 -0.67 -14.98
CA HIS A 167 18.27 -0.66 -13.85
C HIS A 167 17.63 -0.13 -12.55
N ARG A 168 16.77 0.91 -12.64
CA ARG A 168 16.09 1.45 -11.46
C ARG A 168 15.11 0.41 -10.89
N LEU A 169 14.27 -0.19 -11.72
CA LEU A 169 13.36 -1.25 -11.29
C LEU A 169 14.12 -2.43 -10.67
N ALA A 170 15.24 -2.85 -11.28
CA ALA A 170 16.05 -3.94 -10.75
C ALA A 170 16.69 -3.58 -9.39
N GLU A 171 17.06 -2.32 -9.18
CA GLU A 171 17.59 -1.82 -7.91
C GLU A 171 16.48 -1.80 -6.84
N ASP A 172 15.31 -1.24 -7.13
CA ASP A 172 14.17 -1.20 -6.20
C ASP A 172 13.76 -2.62 -5.76
N LEU A 173 13.65 -3.56 -6.73
CA LEU A 173 13.31 -4.95 -6.43
C LEU A 173 14.34 -5.64 -5.50
N GLN A 174 15.59 -5.17 -5.44
CA GLN A 174 16.65 -5.71 -4.59
C GLN A 174 16.74 -5.01 -3.24
N THR A 175 16.45 -3.72 -3.18
CA THR A 175 16.71 -2.87 -2.00
C THR A 175 15.49 -2.63 -1.14
N GLU A 176 14.28 -2.68 -1.73
CA GLU A 176 13.04 -2.57 -0.99
C GLU A 176 12.59 -3.92 -0.40
N TYR A 177 11.77 -3.86 0.64
CA TYR A 177 11.42 -5.02 1.46
C TYR A 177 10.20 -5.78 0.90
N TYR A 178 10.24 -6.12 -0.39
CA TYR A 178 9.21 -6.97 -0.98
C TYR A 178 9.23 -8.36 -0.35
N THR A 179 8.05 -8.86 -0.01
CA THR A 179 7.86 -10.13 0.67
C THR A 179 7.05 -11.11 -0.19
N THR A 180 6.86 -12.33 0.30
CA THR A 180 6.12 -13.38 -0.40
C THR A 180 4.71 -13.57 0.16
N LEU A 181 3.80 -14.09 -0.68
CA LEU A 181 2.42 -14.39 -0.28
C LEU A 181 2.36 -15.35 0.93
N PRO A 182 3.17 -16.45 0.99
CA PRO A 182 3.16 -17.35 2.15
C PRO A 182 3.55 -16.66 3.47
N ILE A 183 4.54 -15.77 3.44
CA ILE A 183 4.97 -15.01 4.64
C ILE A 183 3.83 -14.11 5.12
N LEU A 184 3.19 -13.36 4.21
CA LEU A 184 2.06 -12.51 4.58
C LEU A 184 0.88 -13.34 5.09
N GLU A 185 0.56 -14.46 4.43
CA GLU A 185 -0.51 -15.35 4.86
C GLU A 185 -0.28 -15.83 6.30
N GLU A 186 0.94 -16.25 6.64
CA GLU A 186 1.31 -16.64 8.01
C GLU A 186 1.10 -15.50 9.00
N PHE A 187 1.60 -14.28 8.71
CA PHE A 187 1.45 -13.14 9.61
C PHE A 187 -0.02 -12.80 9.90
N PHE A 188 -0.86 -12.82 8.88
CA PHE A 188 -2.28 -12.56 9.05
C PHE A 188 -3.02 -13.70 9.78
N GLN A 189 -2.66 -14.96 9.53
CA GLN A 189 -3.26 -16.12 10.20
C GLN A 189 -2.93 -16.13 11.71
N LEU A 190 -1.70 -15.75 12.10
CA LEU A 190 -1.29 -15.60 13.50
C LEU A 190 -2.17 -14.58 14.25
N GLU A 191 -2.69 -13.57 13.57
CA GLU A 191 -3.55 -12.54 14.14
C GLU A 191 -5.06 -12.79 13.89
N ASN A 192 -5.45 -14.04 13.59
CA ASN A 192 -6.83 -14.48 13.38
C ASN A 192 -7.54 -13.81 12.20
N PHE A 193 -6.85 -13.63 11.07
CA PHE A 193 -7.49 -13.25 9.81
C PHE A 193 -7.66 -14.46 8.87
N THR A 194 -8.69 -14.41 8.03
CA THR A 194 -8.74 -15.20 6.80
C THR A 194 -8.24 -14.33 5.67
N VAL A 195 -7.31 -14.83 4.87
CA VAL A 195 -6.63 -14.06 3.82
C VAL A 195 -6.99 -14.59 2.44
N HIS A 196 -7.19 -13.68 1.51
CA HIS A 196 -7.35 -13.96 0.09
C HIS A 196 -6.43 -13.06 -0.74
N PHE A 197 -5.79 -13.64 -1.76
CA PHE A 197 -4.92 -12.91 -2.68
C PHE A 197 -5.48 -12.95 -4.10
N THR A 198 -5.56 -11.79 -4.74
CA THR A 198 -5.98 -11.66 -6.15
C THR A 198 -4.88 -11.00 -6.97
N LYS A 199 -4.32 -11.70 -7.95
CA LYS A 199 -3.30 -11.14 -8.84
C LYS A 199 -3.92 -10.11 -9.79
N LYS A 200 -3.29 -8.93 -9.92
CA LYS A 200 -3.78 -7.82 -10.74
C LYS A 200 -2.91 -7.58 -11.97
N ASN A 201 -1.60 -7.74 -11.83
CA ASN A 201 -0.63 -7.61 -12.91
C ASN A 201 0.60 -8.49 -12.59
N PRO A 202 1.70 -8.44 -13.37
CA PRO A 202 2.89 -9.25 -13.07
C PRO A 202 3.48 -9.03 -11.67
N PHE A 203 3.34 -7.83 -11.11
CA PHE A 203 3.93 -7.42 -9.83
C PHE A 203 2.89 -7.38 -8.70
N VAL A 204 1.72 -6.80 -8.95
CA VAL A 204 0.77 -6.37 -7.92
C VAL A 204 -0.28 -7.42 -7.64
N TRP A 205 -0.50 -7.65 -6.34
CA TRP A 205 -1.59 -8.44 -5.79
C TRP A 205 -2.45 -7.59 -4.87
N ILE A 206 -3.75 -7.84 -4.87
CA ILE A 206 -4.64 -7.38 -3.80
C ILE A 206 -4.71 -8.48 -2.75
N LEU A 207 -4.37 -8.11 -1.52
CA LEU A 207 -4.55 -8.88 -0.31
C LEU A 207 -5.81 -8.39 0.38
N GLU A 208 -6.79 -9.26 0.60
CA GLU A 208 -7.95 -9.03 1.45
C GLU A 208 -7.87 -9.95 2.67
N ALA A 209 -7.75 -9.36 3.86
CA ALA A 209 -7.69 -10.10 5.12
C ALA A 209 -8.90 -9.72 6.00
N VAL A 210 -9.76 -10.69 6.31
CA VAL A 210 -10.97 -10.50 7.12
C VAL A 210 -10.75 -11.04 8.52
N LYS A 211 -11.00 -10.21 9.54
CA LYS A 211 -10.86 -10.57 10.96
C LYS A 211 -11.92 -11.61 11.34
N LYS A 212 -11.50 -12.73 11.96
CA LYS A 212 -12.38 -13.79 12.49
C LYS A 212 -12.98 -13.40 13.82
#